data_58774ce04fffa9142552223db311452d
#
_entry.id   58774ce04fffa9142552223db311452d
#
_cell.length_a   1.000
_cell.length_b   1.000
_cell.length_c   1.000
_cell.angle_alpha   90.00
_cell.angle_beta   90.00
_cell.angle_gamma   90.00
#
_symmetry.space_group_name_H-M   'P 1'
#
loop_
_entity.id
_entity.type
_entity.pdbx_description
1 polymer ?
#
loop_
_entity_poly.entity_id
_entity_poly.type
_entity_poly.pdbx_seq_one_letter_code
_entity_poly.pdbx_strand_id
1 'polypeptide(L)'
;MVRKFRKGLSDIIGFLILLIFILGVMVPLLFYVTFSYSQGLVPESPPQPNIGVINITYTVPLSGTPELVIQWTAGYPKPVVLCIYNYSIKGEWVKANYVSRTPSSPNTECFVINGPASTLLVQLEYLNETYYAQVGTNSSVLVG
;
A
#
# COMPACT_ATOMS: atom_id res chain seq x y z
N MET A 1 -58.47 8.69 -38.50
CA MET A 1 -58.07 9.10 -37.17
C MET A 1 -57.58 7.94 -36.30
N VAL A 2 -58.21 6.80 -36.37
CA VAL A 2 -57.83 5.60 -35.54
C VAL A 2 -56.41 5.10 -35.85
N ARG A 3 -55.93 5.17 -37.08
CA ARG A 3 -54.57 4.75 -37.45
C ARG A 3 -53.48 5.62 -36.86
N LYS A 4 -53.64 6.92 -36.76
CA LYS A 4 -52.69 7.84 -36.13
C LYS A 4 -52.60 7.62 -34.61
N PHE A 5 -53.70 7.29 -34.02
CA PHE A 5 -53.74 7.01 -32.58
C PHE A 5 -53.05 5.69 -32.25
N ARG A 6 -53.23 4.65 -33.04
CA ARG A 6 -52.57 3.36 -32.87
C ARG A 6 -51.05 3.46 -33.07
N LYS A 7 -50.59 4.27 -34.02
CA LYS A 7 -49.19 4.49 -34.30
C LYS A 7 -48.50 5.22 -33.13
N GLY A 8 -49.14 6.27 -32.58
CA GLY A 8 -48.62 6.95 -31.43
C GLY A 8 -48.59 6.08 -30.20
N LEU A 9 -49.59 5.24 -29.98
CA LEU A 9 -49.62 4.28 -28.86
C LEU A 9 -48.53 3.21 -28.99
N SER A 10 -48.28 2.70 -30.21
CA SER A 10 -47.19 1.76 -30.52
C SER A 10 -45.83 2.38 -30.23
N ASP A 11 -45.62 3.63 -30.59
CA ASP A 11 -44.35 4.32 -30.34
C ASP A 11 -44.11 4.53 -28.84
N ILE A 12 -45.18 4.87 -28.09
CA ILE A 12 -45.10 5.03 -26.64
C ILE A 12 -44.83 3.71 -25.95
N ILE A 13 -45.49 2.62 -26.38
CA ILE A 13 -45.28 1.28 -25.85
C ILE A 13 -43.86 0.82 -26.16
N GLY A 14 -43.36 1.03 -27.37
CA GLY A 14 -42.00 0.74 -27.76
C GLY A 14 -40.98 1.47 -26.92
N PHE A 15 -41.21 2.75 -26.66
CA PHE A 15 -40.37 3.58 -25.80
C PHE A 15 -40.39 3.09 -24.35
N LEU A 16 -41.55 2.72 -23.81
CA LEU A 16 -41.67 2.17 -22.48
C LEU A 16 -40.96 0.83 -22.32
N ILE A 17 -41.08 -0.03 -23.32
CA ILE A 17 -40.37 -1.32 -23.33
C ILE A 17 -38.85 -1.10 -23.35
N LEU A 18 -38.39 -0.17 -24.18
CA LEU A 18 -36.98 0.20 -24.23
C LEU A 18 -36.48 0.76 -22.89
N LEU A 19 -37.28 1.64 -22.29
CA LEU A 19 -36.96 2.22 -20.98
C LEU A 19 -36.89 1.15 -19.89
N ILE A 20 -37.85 0.23 -19.83
CA ILE A 20 -37.87 -0.89 -18.89
C ILE A 20 -36.66 -1.78 -19.13
N PHE A 21 -36.29 -2.04 -20.36
CA PHE A 21 -35.11 -2.83 -20.71
C PHE A 21 -33.82 -2.14 -20.21
N ILE A 22 -33.70 -0.85 -20.45
CA ILE A 22 -32.54 -0.08 -19.98
C ILE A 22 -32.45 -0.10 -18.45
N LEU A 23 -33.57 0.19 -17.77
CA LEU A 23 -33.60 0.18 -16.30
C LEU A 23 -33.43 -1.21 -15.70
N GLY A 24 -34.00 -2.25 -16.35
CA GLY A 24 -33.97 -3.62 -15.85
C GLY A 24 -32.65 -4.37 -16.09
N VAL A 25 -31.90 -3.98 -17.11
CA VAL A 25 -30.67 -4.68 -17.54
C VAL A 25 -29.46 -3.80 -17.37
N MET A 26 -29.53 -2.56 -17.83
CA MET A 26 -28.35 -1.67 -17.83
C MET A 26 -27.99 -1.16 -16.46
N VAL A 27 -28.98 -0.84 -15.62
CA VAL A 27 -28.73 -0.34 -14.27
C VAL A 27 -28.10 -1.41 -13.38
N PRO A 28 -28.61 -2.64 -13.27
CA PRO A 28 -27.94 -3.71 -12.54
C PRO A 28 -26.53 -4.02 -13.08
N LEU A 29 -26.37 -3.98 -14.40
CA LEU A 29 -25.06 -4.20 -15.03
C LEU A 29 -24.06 -3.11 -14.63
N LEU A 30 -24.48 -1.84 -14.63
CA LEU A 30 -23.65 -0.73 -14.19
C LEU A 30 -23.29 -0.85 -12.71
N PHE A 31 -24.22 -1.24 -11.86
CA PHE A 31 -23.91 -1.52 -10.45
C PHE A 31 -22.91 -2.66 -10.29
N TYR A 32 -23.08 -3.72 -11.04
CA TYR A 32 -22.16 -4.85 -11.02
C TYR A 32 -20.75 -4.43 -11.45
N VAL A 33 -20.62 -3.71 -12.56
CA VAL A 33 -19.33 -3.22 -13.05
C VAL A 33 -18.71 -2.24 -12.06
N THR A 34 -19.47 -1.29 -11.52
CA THR A 34 -18.98 -0.33 -10.55
C THR A 34 -18.54 -1.04 -9.26
N PHE A 35 -19.31 -2.00 -8.80
CA PHE A 35 -18.98 -2.77 -7.61
C PHE A 35 -17.73 -3.63 -7.81
N SER A 36 -17.61 -4.31 -8.94
CA SER A 36 -16.42 -5.07 -9.30
C SER A 36 -15.21 -4.17 -9.45
N TYR A 37 -15.39 -2.99 -10.01
CA TYR A 37 -14.34 -2.00 -10.18
C TYR A 37 -13.89 -1.42 -8.84
N SER A 38 -14.80 -1.12 -7.93
CA SER A 38 -14.46 -0.62 -6.61
C SER A 38 -13.76 -1.70 -5.76
N GLN A 39 -14.12 -2.95 -5.91
CA GLN A 39 -13.40 -4.06 -5.28
C GLN A 39 -12.02 -4.29 -5.89
N GLY A 40 -11.86 -4.03 -7.18
CA GLY A 40 -10.56 -4.12 -7.85
C GLY A 40 -9.69 -2.88 -7.69
N LEU A 41 -10.30 -1.72 -7.42
CA LEU A 41 -9.61 -0.43 -7.23
C LEU A 41 -9.32 -0.08 -5.77
N VAL A 42 -10.06 -0.67 -4.83
CA VAL A 42 -9.53 -0.73 -3.48
C VAL A 42 -8.39 -1.74 -3.57
N PRO A 43 -7.14 -1.31 -3.55
CA PRO A 43 -6.12 -2.22 -3.19
C PRO A 43 -6.51 -2.63 -1.76
N GLU A 44 -7.26 -3.68 -1.62
CA GLU A 44 -6.96 -4.53 -0.51
C GLU A 44 -5.48 -4.79 -0.70
N SER A 45 -4.67 -4.02 0.02
CA SER A 45 -3.33 -4.50 0.30
C SER A 45 -3.55 -5.96 0.61
N PRO A 46 -3.08 -6.89 -0.25
CA PRO A 46 -3.24 -8.29 0.08
C PRO A 46 -2.78 -8.35 1.52
N PRO A 47 -3.53 -8.97 2.44
CA PRO A 47 -3.11 -9.00 3.82
C PRO A 47 -1.68 -9.46 3.77
N GLN A 48 -0.78 -8.49 3.92
CA GLN A 48 0.65 -8.80 3.88
C GLN A 48 0.77 -9.86 4.96
N PRO A 49 1.12 -11.10 4.59
CA PRO A 49 1.22 -12.11 5.61
C PRO A 49 2.12 -11.49 6.65
N ASN A 50 1.59 -11.33 7.85
CA ASN A 50 2.37 -10.83 8.97
C ASN A 50 3.50 -11.85 9.12
N ILE A 51 4.60 -11.59 8.45
CA ILE A 51 5.71 -12.52 8.42
C ILE A 51 6.27 -12.65 9.82
N GLY A 52 6.16 -11.58 10.63
CA GLY A 52 6.60 -11.58 12.02
C GLY A 52 8.08 -11.90 12.21
N VAL A 53 8.81 -12.02 11.10
CA VAL A 53 10.18 -12.51 11.05
C VAL A 53 11.19 -11.39 11.04
N ILE A 54 10.77 -10.21 10.58
CA ILE A 54 11.65 -9.04 10.41
C ILE A 54 11.19 -7.95 11.36
N ASN A 55 12.09 -7.52 12.23
CA ASN A 55 11.87 -6.42 13.16
C ASN A 55 12.76 -5.24 12.76
N ILE A 56 12.17 -4.07 12.59
CA ILE A 56 12.88 -2.84 12.26
C ILE A 56 12.76 -1.90 13.44
N THR A 57 13.91 -1.49 13.98
CA THR A 57 13.98 -0.56 15.11
C THR A 57 14.76 0.68 14.69
N TYR A 58 14.19 1.85 14.93
CA TYR A 58 14.84 3.12 14.71
C TYR A 58 15.09 3.80 16.04
N THR A 59 16.35 4.00 16.36
CA THR A 59 16.78 4.59 17.61
C THR A 59 17.50 5.91 17.38
N VAL A 60 17.05 6.96 18.02
CA VAL A 60 17.72 8.27 18.02
C VAL A 60 18.20 8.52 19.46
N PRO A 61 19.50 8.29 19.73
CA PRO A 61 20.03 8.55 21.07
C PRO A 61 20.11 10.06 21.33
N LEU A 62 20.03 10.45 22.60
CA LEU A 62 20.17 11.85 23.01
C LEU A 62 21.53 12.43 22.65
N SER A 63 22.55 11.59 22.68
CA SER A 63 23.91 11.93 22.24
C SER A 63 24.41 10.82 21.33
N GLY A 64 24.51 11.10 20.05
CA GLY A 64 24.97 10.14 19.07
C GLY A 64 24.20 10.20 17.76
N THR A 65 24.56 9.31 16.86
CA THR A 65 24.00 9.27 15.52
C THR A 65 22.76 8.39 15.49
N PRO A 66 21.68 8.79 14.81
CA PRO A 66 20.51 7.93 14.62
C PRO A 66 20.88 6.62 13.93
N GLU A 67 20.33 5.52 14.43
CA GLU A 67 20.65 4.19 13.96
C GLU A 67 19.39 3.39 13.64
N LEU A 68 19.37 2.77 12.47
CA LEU A 68 18.31 1.87 12.05
C LEU A 68 18.82 0.43 12.12
N VAL A 69 18.17 -0.40 12.88
CA VAL A 69 18.53 -1.80 13.09
C VAL A 69 17.44 -2.69 12.51
N ILE A 70 17.85 -3.61 11.63
CA ILE A 70 16.97 -4.60 11.04
C ILE A 70 17.39 -5.97 11.55
N GLN A 71 16.49 -6.65 12.23
CA GLN A 71 16.71 -7.98 12.78
C GLN A 71 15.75 -8.96 12.13
N TRP A 72 16.22 -10.15 11.83
CA TRP A 72 15.39 -11.25 11.33
C TRP A 72 15.61 -12.50 12.15
N THR A 73 14.62 -13.38 12.11
CA THR A 73 14.66 -14.61 12.86
C THR A 73 15.70 -15.58 12.26
N ALA A 74 16.45 -16.25 13.10
CA ALA A 74 17.43 -17.25 12.67
C ALA A 74 16.75 -18.39 11.87
N GLY A 75 17.39 -18.82 10.81
CA GLY A 75 16.85 -19.85 9.91
C GLY A 75 16.03 -19.30 8.74
N TYR A 76 15.74 -17.99 8.75
CA TYR A 76 15.04 -17.32 7.64
C TYR A 76 16.02 -16.57 6.74
N PRO A 77 15.70 -16.40 5.45
CA PRO A 77 16.59 -15.68 4.55
C PRO A 77 16.77 -14.22 4.96
N LYS A 78 17.91 -13.66 4.61
CA LYS A 78 18.24 -12.27 4.90
C LYS A 78 17.40 -11.33 4.04
N PRO A 79 16.71 -10.34 4.62
CA PRO A 79 16.06 -9.30 3.85
C PRO A 79 17.07 -8.37 3.18
N VAL A 80 16.76 -7.88 2.00
CA VAL A 80 17.59 -6.92 1.27
C VAL A 80 16.98 -5.54 1.37
N VAL A 81 17.72 -4.58 1.90
CA VAL A 81 17.27 -3.19 1.96
C VAL A 81 17.52 -2.53 0.62
N LEU A 82 16.47 -2.12 -0.05
CA LEU A 82 16.55 -1.46 -1.34
C LEU A 82 16.80 0.04 -1.19
N CYS A 83 16.07 0.70 -0.28
CA CYS A 83 16.20 2.11 -0.04
C CYS A 83 15.62 2.50 1.32
N ILE A 84 16.13 3.57 1.89
CA ILE A 84 15.59 4.19 3.11
C ILE A 84 15.22 5.62 2.77
N TYR A 85 13.97 5.99 3.09
CA TYR A 85 13.46 7.34 2.85
C TYR A 85 13.20 8.01 4.20
N ASN A 86 13.46 9.31 4.23
CA ASN A 86 13.08 10.12 5.37
C ASN A 86 11.93 11.08 4.98
N TYR A 87 11.10 11.42 5.96
CA TYR A 87 10.00 12.35 5.74
C TYR A 87 10.50 13.79 5.90
N SER A 88 10.45 14.57 4.82
CA SER A 88 10.94 15.94 4.82
C SER A 88 9.94 16.91 5.45
N ILE A 89 10.42 18.08 5.85
CA ILE A 89 9.60 19.18 6.38
C ILE A 89 8.54 19.62 5.37
N LYS A 90 8.80 19.41 4.09
CA LYS A 90 7.87 19.74 3.01
C LYS A 90 6.73 18.73 2.84
N GLY A 91 6.69 17.66 3.63
CA GLY A 91 5.68 16.62 3.52
C GLY A 91 5.93 15.59 2.42
N GLU A 92 7.17 15.44 1.99
CA GLU A 92 7.58 14.48 0.96
C GLU A 92 8.57 13.45 1.50
N TRP A 93 8.51 12.25 0.95
CA TRP A 93 9.51 11.23 1.19
C TRP A 93 10.74 11.50 0.33
N VAL A 94 11.88 11.68 0.97
CA VAL A 94 13.16 11.96 0.33
C VAL A 94 14.13 10.85 0.69
N LYS A 95 14.95 10.43 -0.28
CA LYS A 95 15.96 9.41 -0.03
C LYS A 95 16.91 9.89 1.08
N ALA A 96 17.03 9.09 2.13
CA ALA A 96 17.92 9.40 3.25
C ALA A 96 19.37 9.07 2.90
N ASN A 97 20.30 9.85 3.49
CA ASN A 97 21.70 9.49 3.48
C ASN A 97 21.97 8.48 4.61
N TYR A 98 22.38 7.31 4.27
CA TYR A 98 22.69 6.28 5.24
C TYR A 98 23.94 5.51 4.84
N VAL A 99 24.61 4.98 5.84
CA VAL A 99 25.82 4.16 5.69
C VAL A 99 25.62 2.86 6.43
N SER A 100 25.95 1.75 5.80
CA SER A 100 25.92 0.45 6.44
C SER A 100 27.02 0.34 7.49
N ARG A 101 26.67 -0.19 8.67
CA ARG A 101 27.58 -0.42 9.78
C ARG A 101 27.67 -1.92 10.04
N THR A 102 28.83 -2.39 10.49
CA THR A 102 29.00 -3.79 10.90
C THR A 102 28.13 -4.12 12.10
N PRO A 103 27.22 -5.11 12.00
CA PRO A 103 26.34 -5.45 13.12
C PRO A 103 27.11 -6.16 14.23
N SER A 104 26.67 -5.90 15.46
CA SER A 104 27.26 -6.55 16.66
C SER A 104 26.63 -7.92 16.96
N SER A 105 25.52 -8.25 16.33
CA SER A 105 24.76 -9.48 16.56
C SER A 105 24.52 -10.23 15.26
N PRO A 106 24.42 -11.57 15.28
CA PRO A 106 24.02 -12.32 14.10
C PRO A 106 22.57 -12.01 13.70
N ASN A 107 22.27 -12.20 12.44
CA ASN A 107 20.93 -11.92 11.87
C ASN A 107 20.46 -10.47 12.10
N THR A 108 21.39 -9.55 12.06
CA THR A 108 21.14 -8.13 12.28
C THR A 108 21.89 -7.32 11.25
N GLU A 109 21.25 -6.28 10.75
CA GLU A 109 21.86 -5.30 9.84
C GLU A 109 21.65 -3.90 10.42
N CYS A 110 22.71 -3.10 10.47
CA CYS A 110 22.68 -1.77 11.06
C CYS A 110 22.99 -0.72 10.00
N PHE A 111 22.21 0.35 10.01
CA PHE A 111 22.42 1.52 9.16
C PHE A 111 22.50 2.76 10.03
N VAL A 112 23.49 3.59 9.77
CA VAL A 112 23.63 4.90 10.40
C VAL A 112 22.99 5.94 9.49
N ILE A 113 22.03 6.68 10.03
CA ILE A 113 21.28 7.68 9.29
C ILE A 113 21.94 9.04 9.51
N ASN A 114 22.33 9.69 8.43
CA ASN A 114 22.90 11.03 8.47
C ASN A 114 21.79 12.08 8.39
N GLY A 115 21.69 12.89 9.42
CA GLY A 115 20.72 13.98 9.52
C GLY A 115 19.51 13.65 10.41
N PRO A 116 18.78 14.68 10.84
CA PRO A 116 17.60 14.50 11.66
C PRO A 116 16.47 13.91 10.83
N ALA A 117 15.93 12.78 11.26
CA ALA A 117 14.75 12.17 10.69
C ALA A 117 13.80 11.76 11.81
N SER A 118 12.56 12.23 11.73
CA SER A 118 11.52 11.86 12.70
C SER A 118 10.84 10.55 12.35
N THR A 119 10.77 10.23 11.06
CA THR A 119 10.13 9.03 10.56
C THR A 119 10.90 8.53 9.35
N LEU A 120 11.14 7.25 9.31
CA LEU A 120 11.80 6.58 8.19
C LEU A 120 10.84 5.62 7.50
N LEU A 121 10.96 5.54 6.19
CA LEU A 121 10.30 4.53 5.38
C LEU A 121 11.38 3.61 4.81
N VAL A 122 11.33 2.35 5.19
CA VAL A 122 12.29 1.35 4.73
C VAL A 122 11.66 0.51 3.64
N GLN A 123 12.27 0.52 2.47
CA GLN A 123 11.91 -0.35 1.37
C GLN A 123 12.82 -1.55 1.38
N LEU A 124 12.27 -2.72 1.56
CA LEU A 124 13.03 -3.96 1.57
C LEU A 124 12.43 -5.03 0.70
N GLU A 125 13.28 -5.91 0.21
CA GLU A 125 12.88 -7.07 -0.58
C GLU A 125 13.08 -8.33 0.27
N TYR A 126 12.04 -9.15 0.31
CA TYR A 126 12.07 -10.42 1.02
C TYR A 126 11.26 -11.45 0.26
N LEU A 127 11.85 -12.61 -0.05
CA LEU A 127 11.22 -13.68 -0.82
C LEU A 127 10.61 -13.19 -2.16
N ASN A 128 11.35 -12.37 -2.89
CA ASN A 128 10.96 -11.77 -4.17
C ASN A 128 9.74 -10.82 -4.09
N GLU A 129 9.39 -10.36 -2.90
CA GLU A 129 8.35 -9.36 -2.69
C GLU A 129 8.93 -8.10 -2.05
N THR A 130 8.41 -6.96 -2.44
CA THR A 130 8.84 -5.67 -1.90
C THR A 130 7.91 -5.25 -0.77
N TYR A 131 8.49 -4.93 0.37
CA TYR A 131 7.76 -4.47 1.56
C TYR A 131 8.19 -3.06 1.91
N TYR A 132 7.25 -2.29 2.43
CA TYR A 132 7.50 -0.96 2.96
C TYR A 132 7.15 -0.92 4.43
N ALA A 133 8.09 -0.48 5.25
CA ALA A 133 7.89 -0.35 6.68
C ALA A 133 8.14 1.09 7.10
N GLN A 134 7.17 1.69 7.77
CA GLN A 134 7.29 3.02 8.33
C GLN A 134 7.62 2.88 9.82
N VAL A 135 8.72 3.49 10.25
CA VAL A 135 9.17 3.44 11.63
C VAL A 135 9.41 4.86 12.16
N GLY A 136 8.85 5.15 13.32
CA GLY A 136 9.04 6.41 14.00
C GLY A 136 10.26 6.41 14.92
N THR A 137 10.59 7.58 15.45
CA THR A 137 11.72 7.76 16.38
C THR A 137 11.54 6.90 17.62
N ASN A 138 12.58 6.16 18.00
CA ASN A 138 12.61 5.27 19.18
C ASN A 138 11.47 4.25 19.20
N SER A 139 11.09 3.74 18.04
CA SER A 139 10.05 2.74 17.92
C SER A 139 10.52 1.53 17.12
N SER A 140 9.77 0.45 17.24
CA SER A 140 9.99 -0.79 16.50
C SER A 140 8.75 -1.18 15.73
N VAL A 141 8.94 -1.74 14.54
CA VAL A 141 7.86 -2.21 13.69
C VAL A 141 8.19 -3.62 13.20
N LEU A 142 7.22 -4.51 13.28
CA LEU A 142 7.31 -5.80 12.61
C LEU A 142 6.83 -5.66 11.17
N VAL A 143 7.62 -6.19 10.24
CA VAL A 143 7.25 -6.19 8.83
C VAL A 143 6.17 -7.24 8.60
N GLY A 144 5.04 -6.77 8.14
CA GLY A 144 3.91 -7.61 7.87
C GLY A 144 2.71 -6.83 7.47
#